data_202a01e70f76c11f7c2b522d3aa979cb
#
_entry.id   202a01e70f76c11f7c2b522d3aa979cb
#
_cell.length_a   1.000
_cell.length_b   1.000
_cell.length_c   1.000
_cell.angle_alpha   90.00
_cell.angle_beta   90.00
_cell.angle_gamma   90.00
#
_symmetry.space_group_name_H-M   'P 1'
#
loop_
_entity.id
_entity.type
_entity.pdbx_description
1 polymer ?
#
loop_
_entity_poly.entity_id
_entity_poly.type
_entity_poly.pdbx_seq_one_letter_code
_entity_poly.pdbx_strand_id
1 'polypeptide(L)'
;PAQIDLFATDHGMEYDFLFIAKGGGSANKTYLYQETKALLNPVSLKKFMVEKMSTLGTAACPPYHVAFVVGGTSAELCLKTVKLASTKYYDSLPTTGNEHGRAFRDVELENELKKEAEKLGLGAQFGGKWFALDVRVVRLPRHGASCPVALGVSCSADRNAKAKITPEGIFIEELEYDPGKYIPAELRETKSAGVPIDLDRPMAEVLAELTKYPVKTRLSLNGTIIVGRDIAHAKLKELLDAGKDLPQYVKDHPIYYAGPAKTPEGYPSGSFGPTTAGRMDSYVDLFQSHGGSMIMIAKGNRAQCVTDACQKFGGFYLGSIGGVAADLAKNCITSIECIESPELGMEA
;
A
#
# COMPACT_ATOMS: atom_id res chain seq x y z
N PRO A 1 9.16 17.51 -2.02
CA PRO A 1 8.67 18.63 -1.21
C PRO A 1 7.85 18.12 -0.03
N ALA A 2 7.93 18.80 1.12
CA ALA A 2 7.13 18.52 2.30
C ALA A 2 5.96 19.51 2.39
N GLN A 3 4.81 19.06 2.85
CA GLN A 3 3.73 19.92 3.30
C GLN A 3 3.96 20.23 4.77
N ILE A 4 3.86 21.52 5.14
CA ILE A 4 3.99 21.98 6.52
C ILE A 4 2.68 22.70 6.88
N ASP A 5 2.02 22.24 7.92
CA ASP A 5 0.82 22.87 8.48
C ASP A 5 1.17 23.41 9.88
N LEU A 6 0.91 24.69 10.12
CA LEU A 6 1.14 25.35 11.40
C LEU A 6 -0.19 25.64 12.09
N PHE A 7 -0.29 25.27 13.36
CA PHE A 7 -1.45 25.54 14.19
C PHE A 7 -1.01 26.36 15.40
N ALA A 8 -1.69 27.46 15.65
CA ALA A 8 -1.48 28.21 16.88
C ALA A 8 -2.11 27.44 18.06
N THR A 9 -1.45 27.47 19.21
CA THR A 9 -1.96 26.95 20.47
C THR A 9 -1.93 28.07 21.51
N ASP A 10 -2.81 28.02 22.47
CA ASP A 10 -2.87 28.93 23.60
C ASP A 10 -2.11 28.41 24.83
N HIS A 11 -1.43 27.27 24.68
CA HIS A 11 -0.73 26.61 25.76
C HIS A 11 0.78 26.89 25.72
N GLY A 12 1.23 27.76 26.60
CA GLY A 12 2.58 27.87 27.07
C GLY A 12 3.67 28.14 26.03
N MET A 13 4.91 27.77 26.38
CA MET A 13 6.12 27.94 25.55
C MET A 13 6.57 26.61 24.98
N GLU A 14 5.64 25.88 24.36
CA GLU A 14 5.90 24.53 23.80
C GLU A 14 5.63 24.51 22.30
N TYR A 15 6.40 23.70 21.59
CA TYR A 15 6.14 23.34 20.20
C TYR A 15 5.91 21.85 20.10
N ASP A 16 4.73 21.45 19.63
CA ASP A 16 4.40 20.07 19.36
C ASP A 16 4.57 19.77 17.85
N PHE A 17 5.22 18.68 17.54
CA PHE A 17 5.47 18.24 16.18
C PHE A 17 4.82 16.87 15.93
N LEU A 18 4.18 16.75 14.79
CA LEU A 18 3.79 15.47 14.20
C LEU A 18 4.46 15.34 12.84
N PHE A 19 5.43 14.45 12.76
CA PHE A 19 6.06 14.08 11.49
C PHE A 19 5.34 12.90 10.88
N ILE A 20 4.91 13.04 9.61
CA ILE A 20 4.16 12.01 8.88
C ILE A 20 4.91 11.66 7.60
N ALA A 21 5.36 10.41 7.46
CA ALA A 21 5.91 9.89 6.23
C ALA A 21 4.93 8.89 5.58
N LYS A 22 4.27 9.31 4.52
CA LYS A 22 3.34 8.46 3.75
C LYS A 22 3.94 8.12 2.38
N GLY A 23 3.83 6.86 1.98
CA GLY A 23 4.07 6.48 0.58
C GLY A 23 2.99 7.05 -0.34
N GLY A 24 3.32 7.26 -1.62
CA GLY A 24 2.40 7.85 -2.62
C GLY A 24 1.05 7.15 -2.70
N GLY A 25 1.02 5.83 -2.58
CA GLY A 25 -0.23 5.06 -2.58
C GLY A 25 -1.18 5.45 -1.46
N SER A 26 -0.72 5.53 -0.22
CA SER A 26 -1.56 5.91 0.92
C SER A 26 -1.83 7.41 0.97
N ALA A 27 -0.88 8.25 0.56
CA ALA A 27 -1.07 9.70 0.51
C ALA A 27 -2.18 10.10 -0.47
N ASN A 28 -2.31 9.37 -1.58
CA ASN A 28 -3.29 9.63 -2.63
C ASN A 28 -4.64 8.91 -2.41
N LYS A 29 -4.75 8.02 -1.42
CA LYS A 29 -6.01 7.36 -1.05
C LYS A 29 -6.75 8.18 0.01
N THR A 30 -7.10 9.41 -0.37
CA THR A 30 -7.91 10.31 0.44
C THR A 30 -9.04 10.85 -0.41
N TYR A 31 -10.27 10.67 0.05
CA TYR A 31 -11.48 10.99 -0.68
C TYR A 31 -12.38 11.89 0.15
N LEU A 32 -13.03 12.83 -0.52
CA LEU A 32 -14.08 13.66 0.06
C LEU A 32 -15.38 13.43 -0.69
N TYR A 33 -16.44 13.16 0.06
CA TYR A 33 -17.80 13.00 -0.42
C TYR A 33 -18.65 14.13 0.14
N GLN A 34 -19.37 14.83 -0.71
CA GLN A 34 -20.31 15.86 -0.29
C GLN A 34 -21.70 15.26 -0.22
N GLU A 35 -22.11 15.00 1.01
CA GLU A 35 -23.38 14.37 1.31
C GLU A 35 -24.34 15.36 1.99
N THR A 36 -25.54 14.93 2.26
CA THR A 36 -26.55 15.68 3.01
C THR A 36 -26.77 15.04 4.39
N LYS A 37 -27.48 15.75 5.26
CA LYS A 37 -27.84 15.22 6.59
C LYS A 37 -28.63 13.91 6.55
N ALA A 38 -29.24 13.58 5.41
CA ALA A 38 -29.95 12.31 5.24
C ALA A 38 -29.05 11.09 5.45
N LEU A 39 -27.75 11.24 5.14
CA LEU A 39 -26.75 10.20 5.38
C LEU A 39 -26.52 9.90 6.87
N LEU A 40 -26.87 10.82 7.78
CA LEU A 40 -26.61 10.64 9.22
C LEU A 40 -27.51 9.59 9.90
N ASN A 41 -28.45 9.00 9.19
CA ASN A 41 -29.12 7.79 9.68
C ASN A 41 -28.07 6.69 9.90
N PRO A 42 -28.00 6.05 11.07
CA PRO A 42 -26.93 5.09 11.39
C PRO A 42 -26.80 3.94 10.39
N VAL A 43 -27.91 3.42 9.88
CA VAL A 43 -27.92 2.32 8.90
C VAL A 43 -27.35 2.80 7.56
N SER A 44 -27.80 3.96 7.08
CA SER A 44 -27.35 4.54 5.82
C SER A 44 -25.88 4.91 5.87
N LEU A 45 -25.45 5.52 6.98
CA LEU A 45 -24.05 5.93 7.18
C LEU A 45 -23.11 4.73 7.19
N LYS A 46 -23.42 3.70 7.95
CA LYS A 46 -22.64 2.47 8.00
C LYS A 46 -22.54 1.82 6.61
N LYS A 47 -23.67 1.66 5.91
CA LYS A 47 -23.70 1.11 4.56
C LYS A 47 -22.81 1.90 3.61
N PHE A 48 -22.92 3.22 3.62
CA PHE A 48 -22.09 4.12 2.81
C PHE A 48 -20.60 3.92 3.12
N MET A 49 -20.23 3.91 4.39
CA MET A 49 -18.82 3.76 4.79
C MET A 49 -18.23 2.40 4.36
N VAL A 50 -19.00 1.32 4.49
CA VAL A 50 -18.59 -0.02 4.03
C VAL A 50 -18.41 -0.03 2.51
N GLU A 51 -19.35 0.56 1.76
CA GLU A 51 -19.25 0.68 0.30
C GLU A 51 -17.98 1.46 -0.09
N LYS A 52 -17.76 2.64 0.50
CA LYS A 52 -16.58 3.45 0.15
C LYS A 52 -15.27 2.79 0.59
N MET A 53 -15.25 2.12 1.73
CA MET A 53 -14.09 1.35 2.20
C MET A 53 -13.71 0.23 1.21
N SER A 54 -14.68 -0.46 0.63
CA SER A 54 -14.44 -1.52 -0.37
C SER A 54 -13.73 -1.00 -1.62
N THR A 55 -13.92 0.28 -2.00
CA THR A 55 -13.29 0.89 -3.17
C THR A 55 -11.82 1.22 -2.98
N LEU A 56 -11.29 1.16 -1.76
CA LEU A 56 -9.87 1.43 -1.48
C LEU A 56 -8.95 0.42 -2.19
N GLY A 57 -9.38 -0.83 -2.33
CA GLY A 57 -8.55 -1.88 -2.88
C GLY A 57 -7.26 -2.10 -2.09
N THR A 58 -6.27 -2.75 -2.69
CA THR A 58 -5.02 -3.13 -2.03
C THR A 58 -3.81 -2.29 -2.45
N ALA A 59 -4.00 -1.27 -3.29
CA ALA A 59 -2.91 -0.50 -3.92
C ALA A 59 -2.03 0.28 -2.92
N ALA A 60 -2.57 0.67 -1.77
CA ALA A 60 -1.86 1.48 -0.77
C ALA A 60 -1.26 0.66 0.38
N CYS A 61 -1.07 -0.63 0.19
CA CYS A 61 -0.42 -1.58 1.12
C CYS A 61 -1.20 -1.78 2.43
N PRO A 62 -2.35 -2.47 2.39
CA PRO A 62 -3.01 -2.94 3.59
C PRO A 62 -2.13 -3.99 4.34
N PRO A 63 -2.43 -4.33 5.60
CA PRO A 63 -3.59 -3.87 6.38
C PRO A 63 -3.54 -2.38 6.67
N TYR A 64 -4.68 -1.69 6.50
CA TYR A 64 -4.73 -0.24 6.64
C TYR A 64 -5.01 0.23 8.07
N HIS A 65 -4.52 1.43 8.38
CA HIS A 65 -5.16 2.29 9.36
C HIS A 65 -6.19 3.13 8.60
N VAL A 66 -7.44 2.74 8.68
CA VAL A 66 -8.55 3.41 7.97
C VAL A 66 -9.07 4.55 8.84
N ALA A 67 -9.36 5.69 8.24
CA ALA A 67 -10.01 6.79 8.93
C ALA A 67 -11.19 7.33 8.13
N PHE A 68 -12.27 7.61 8.83
CA PHE A 68 -13.39 8.36 8.35
C PHE A 68 -13.56 9.64 9.17
N VAL A 69 -13.99 10.69 8.52
CA VAL A 69 -14.44 11.93 9.16
C VAL A 69 -15.85 12.22 8.69
N VAL A 70 -16.76 12.47 9.60
CA VAL A 70 -18.15 12.83 9.30
C VAL A 70 -18.42 14.23 9.83
N GLY A 71 -18.68 15.14 8.92
CA GLY A 71 -18.86 16.56 9.25
C GLY A 71 -17.62 17.39 8.94
N GLY A 72 -17.61 18.59 9.43
CA GLY A 72 -16.64 19.65 9.15
C GLY A 72 -17.34 20.88 8.61
N THR A 73 -16.85 22.06 8.98
CA THR A 73 -17.38 23.34 8.52
C THR A 73 -16.88 23.71 7.12
N SER A 74 -15.88 22.98 6.63
CA SER A 74 -15.37 23.11 5.26
C SER A 74 -14.86 21.76 4.75
N ALA A 75 -14.73 21.63 3.43
CA ALA A 75 -14.09 20.51 2.77
C ALA A 75 -12.64 20.30 3.22
N GLU A 76 -11.92 21.40 3.36
CA GLU A 76 -10.52 21.41 3.79
C GLU A 76 -10.36 20.87 5.21
N LEU A 77 -11.20 21.33 6.16
CA LEU A 77 -11.17 20.83 7.53
C LEU A 77 -11.44 19.33 7.58
N CYS A 78 -12.42 18.83 6.80
CA CYS A 78 -12.73 17.42 6.72
C CYS A 78 -11.53 16.59 6.21
N LEU A 79 -10.87 17.05 5.14
CA LEU A 79 -9.70 16.39 4.56
C LEU A 79 -8.48 16.45 5.48
N LYS A 80 -8.19 17.58 6.12
CA LYS A 80 -7.11 17.67 7.11
C LYS A 80 -7.35 16.72 8.28
N THR A 81 -8.56 16.70 8.78
CA THR A 81 -8.91 15.84 9.92
C THR A 81 -8.75 14.36 9.58
N VAL A 82 -9.18 13.90 8.39
CA VAL A 82 -9.04 12.48 8.04
C VAL A 82 -7.59 12.07 7.86
N LYS A 83 -6.74 12.95 7.35
CA LYS A 83 -5.31 12.70 7.26
C LYS A 83 -4.70 12.49 8.64
N LEU A 84 -4.97 13.38 9.58
CA LEU A 84 -4.49 13.28 10.96
C LEU A 84 -5.10 12.07 11.70
N ALA A 85 -6.38 11.78 11.51
CA ALA A 85 -7.03 10.61 12.07
C ALA A 85 -6.38 9.30 11.59
N SER A 86 -5.98 9.24 10.32
CA SER A 86 -5.30 8.05 9.76
C SER A 86 -3.90 7.81 10.32
N THR A 87 -3.34 8.77 11.06
CA THR A 87 -2.05 8.70 11.76
C THR A 87 -2.19 8.60 13.28
N LYS A 88 -3.39 8.30 13.77
CA LYS A 88 -3.70 8.15 15.20
C LYS A 88 -3.63 9.45 16.01
N TYR A 89 -3.46 10.61 15.38
CA TYR A 89 -3.31 11.89 16.05
C TYR A 89 -4.49 12.23 16.96
N TYR A 90 -5.70 11.83 16.57
CA TYR A 90 -6.92 12.10 17.32
C TYR A 90 -7.36 10.96 18.27
N ASP A 91 -6.49 10.03 18.62
CA ASP A 91 -6.84 8.92 19.50
C ASP A 91 -7.21 9.37 20.93
N SER A 92 -6.78 10.56 21.33
CA SER A 92 -7.12 11.17 22.63
C SER A 92 -8.42 11.98 22.64
N LEU A 93 -9.12 12.13 21.50
CA LEU A 93 -10.39 12.82 21.47
C LEU A 93 -11.42 12.13 22.38
N PRO A 94 -12.36 12.91 22.97
CA PRO A 94 -13.49 12.33 23.69
C PRO A 94 -14.27 11.34 22.81
N THR A 95 -14.97 10.41 23.45
CA THR A 95 -15.81 9.41 22.77
C THR A 95 -17.27 9.83 22.63
N THR A 96 -17.62 11.03 23.11
CA THR A 96 -18.96 11.60 23.02
C THR A 96 -18.89 13.07 22.62
N GLY A 97 -19.86 13.52 21.85
CA GLY A 97 -20.09 14.92 21.57
C GLY A 97 -20.69 15.68 22.75
N ASN A 98 -21.01 16.96 22.53
CA ASN A 98 -21.77 17.80 23.48
C ASN A 98 -22.66 18.77 22.70
N GLU A 99 -23.46 19.55 23.42
CA GLU A 99 -24.38 20.55 22.86
C GLU A 99 -23.68 21.69 22.10
N HIS A 100 -22.38 21.92 22.38
CA HIS A 100 -21.57 22.95 21.73
C HIS A 100 -20.84 22.45 20.47
N GLY A 101 -21.12 21.24 20.01
CA GLY A 101 -20.52 20.69 18.78
C GLY A 101 -19.07 20.21 18.96
N ARG A 102 -18.71 19.71 20.15
CA ARG A 102 -17.39 19.14 20.38
C ARG A 102 -17.11 17.96 19.44
N ALA A 103 -15.94 17.98 18.81
CA ALA A 103 -15.43 16.85 18.04
C ALA A 103 -15.25 15.62 18.95
N PHE A 104 -15.52 14.44 18.42
CA PHE A 104 -15.38 13.19 19.18
C PHE A 104 -15.09 11.99 18.27
N ARG A 105 -14.59 10.92 18.85
CA ARG A 105 -14.45 9.60 18.21
C ARG A 105 -15.71 8.77 18.43
N ASP A 106 -16.25 8.23 17.36
CA ASP A 106 -17.39 7.32 17.38
C ASP A 106 -16.87 5.87 17.48
N VAL A 107 -16.43 5.49 18.68
CA VAL A 107 -15.75 4.20 18.93
C VAL A 107 -16.66 3.00 18.65
N GLU A 108 -17.96 3.15 18.84
CA GLU A 108 -18.93 2.09 18.54
C GLU A 108 -18.93 1.80 17.04
N LEU A 109 -19.06 2.84 16.22
CA LEU A 109 -19.02 2.72 14.75
C LEU A 109 -17.64 2.26 14.26
N GLU A 110 -16.53 2.68 14.88
CA GLU A 110 -15.17 2.20 14.57
C GLU A 110 -15.09 0.67 14.70
N ASN A 111 -15.59 0.11 15.79
CA ASN A 111 -15.60 -1.34 16.03
C ASN A 111 -16.50 -2.10 15.06
N GLU A 112 -17.65 -1.53 14.71
CA GLU A 112 -18.52 -2.11 13.69
C GLU A 112 -17.86 -2.14 12.31
N LEU A 113 -17.29 -1.03 11.87
CA LEU A 113 -16.63 -0.92 10.58
C LEU A 113 -15.40 -1.83 10.50
N LYS A 114 -14.68 -2.03 11.60
CA LYS A 114 -13.57 -3.00 11.63
C LYS A 114 -14.06 -4.42 11.34
N LYS A 115 -15.18 -4.84 11.95
CA LYS A 115 -15.79 -6.14 11.66
C LYS A 115 -16.27 -6.26 10.20
N GLU A 116 -16.82 -5.17 9.65
CA GLU A 116 -17.22 -5.16 8.23
C GLU A 116 -15.97 -5.21 7.30
N ALA A 117 -14.87 -4.56 7.67
CA ALA A 117 -13.61 -4.62 6.91
C ALA A 117 -13.09 -6.06 6.76
N GLU A 118 -13.23 -6.89 7.80
CA GLU A 118 -12.86 -8.30 7.75
C GLU A 118 -13.71 -9.11 6.75
N LYS A 119 -14.99 -8.76 6.61
CA LYS A 119 -15.94 -9.43 5.70
C LYS A 119 -15.74 -9.05 4.23
N LEU A 120 -15.04 -7.95 3.94
CA LEU A 120 -14.78 -7.53 2.57
C LEU A 120 -13.97 -8.56 1.77
N GLY A 121 -13.21 -9.43 2.44
CA GLY A 121 -12.41 -10.46 1.79
C GLY A 121 -11.21 -9.94 0.99
N LEU A 122 -10.98 -8.64 0.96
CA LEU A 122 -9.87 -7.99 0.25
C LEU A 122 -8.51 -8.33 0.86
N GLY A 123 -8.47 -8.53 2.17
CA GLY A 123 -7.29 -8.91 2.91
C GLY A 123 -6.15 -7.90 2.85
N ALA A 124 -4.98 -8.36 3.27
CA ALA A 124 -3.78 -7.52 3.25
C ALA A 124 -3.31 -7.22 1.83
N GLN A 125 -3.19 -8.24 0.97
CA GLN A 125 -2.73 -8.06 -0.41
C GLN A 125 -3.30 -9.12 -1.38
N PHE A 126 -3.62 -10.30 -0.90
CA PHE A 126 -4.04 -11.46 -1.70
C PHE A 126 -5.33 -12.10 -1.16
N GLY A 127 -6.25 -11.28 -0.71
CA GLY A 127 -7.50 -11.73 -0.10
C GLY A 127 -7.38 -12.04 1.40
N GLY A 128 -8.51 -12.42 2.01
CA GLY A 128 -8.60 -12.74 3.42
C GLY A 128 -9.15 -11.60 4.27
N LYS A 129 -9.09 -11.73 5.60
CA LYS A 129 -9.74 -10.81 6.54
C LYS A 129 -8.92 -9.57 6.93
N TRP A 130 -7.61 -9.60 6.74
CA TRP A 130 -6.69 -8.56 7.23
C TRP A 130 -6.61 -7.35 6.30
N PHE A 131 -7.74 -6.71 6.05
CA PHE A 131 -7.82 -5.49 5.25
C PHE A 131 -7.47 -4.23 6.05
N ALA A 132 -7.90 -4.18 7.31
CA ALA A 132 -7.63 -3.07 8.23
C ALA A 132 -7.08 -3.57 9.57
N LEU A 133 -6.06 -2.90 10.08
CA LEU A 133 -5.58 -3.06 11.46
C LEU A 133 -6.55 -2.42 12.43
N ASP A 134 -6.99 -1.23 12.10
CA ASP A 134 -7.94 -0.44 12.85
C ASP A 134 -8.76 0.49 11.93
N VAL A 135 -9.86 0.99 12.47
CA VAL A 135 -10.71 1.99 11.83
C VAL A 135 -10.95 3.11 12.83
N ARG A 136 -10.86 4.36 12.38
CA ARG A 136 -11.18 5.55 13.17
C ARG A 136 -12.32 6.30 12.53
N VAL A 137 -13.24 6.78 13.36
CA VAL A 137 -14.36 7.63 12.93
C VAL A 137 -14.38 8.89 13.79
N VAL A 138 -14.01 10.01 13.20
CA VAL A 138 -14.08 11.31 13.88
C VAL A 138 -15.35 12.04 13.43
N ARG A 139 -16.14 12.46 14.40
CA ARG A 139 -17.33 13.30 14.21
C ARG A 139 -16.96 14.76 14.45
N LEU A 140 -17.27 15.61 13.49
CA LEU A 140 -17.06 17.05 13.56
C LEU A 140 -18.40 17.81 13.55
N PRO A 141 -18.47 19.02 14.11
CA PRO A 141 -19.57 19.93 13.85
C PRO A 141 -19.66 20.25 12.37
N ARG A 142 -20.86 20.50 11.88
CA ARG A 142 -21.11 20.72 10.46
C ARG A 142 -22.13 21.82 10.22
N HIS A 143 -22.15 22.37 9.04
CA HIS A 143 -23.24 23.21 8.56
C HIS A 143 -24.55 22.40 8.47
N GLY A 144 -25.67 23.02 8.80
CA GLY A 144 -26.98 22.35 8.84
C GLY A 144 -27.40 21.66 7.56
N ALA A 145 -27.06 22.21 6.41
CA ALA A 145 -27.44 21.73 5.09
C ALA A 145 -26.45 20.75 4.45
N SER A 146 -25.20 20.64 4.96
CA SER A 146 -24.15 19.83 4.37
C SER A 146 -23.69 18.72 5.32
N CYS A 147 -23.16 17.66 4.75
CA CYS A 147 -22.51 16.58 5.50
C CYS A 147 -21.31 16.08 4.71
N PRO A 148 -20.17 16.78 4.76
CA PRO A 148 -18.97 16.26 4.13
C PRO A 148 -18.54 15.00 4.88
N VAL A 149 -18.11 13.97 4.12
CA VAL A 149 -17.55 12.75 4.67
C VAL A 149 -16.22 12.52 3.97
N ALA A 150 -15.17 12.34 4.76
CA ALA A 150 -13.87 12.00 4.20
C ALA A 150 -13.48 10.57 4.57
N LEU A 151 -12.76 9.91 3.67
CA LEU A 151 -12.14 8.61 3.84
C LEU A 151 -10.65 8.72 3.52
N GLY A 152 -9.80 8.26 4.41
CA GLY A 152 -8.36 8.24 4.20
C GLY A 152 -7.71 7.04 4.85
N VAL A 153 -6.49 6.72 4.43
CA VAL A 153 -5.72 5.59 4.97
C VAL A 153 -4.27 5.93 5.26
N SER A 154 -3.69 5.23 6.24
CA SER A 154 -2.26 4.98 6.30
C SER A 154 -1.99 3.52 5.96
N CYS A 155 -0.85 3.26 5.33
CA CYS A 155 -0.43 1.89 5.04
C CYS A 155 0.06 1.18 6.31
N SER A 156 0.24 -0.12 6.23
CA SER A 156 0.74 -0.96 7.33
C SER A 156 2.09 -0.54 7.91
N ALA A 157 2.87 0.27 7.19
CA ALA A 157 4.21 0.68 7.63
C ALA A 157 4.22 1.73 8.76
N ASP A 158 3.14 2.50 8.93
CA ASP A 158 2.91 3.48 10.00
C ASP A 158 4.18 4.27 10.41
N ARG A 159 4.64 5.15 9.52
CA ARG A 159 5.88 5.90 9.68
C ARG A 159 5.62 7.32 10.20
N ASN A 160 5.11 7.41 11.41
CA ASN A 160 4.84 8.67 12.08
C ASN A 160 5.73 8.79 13.32
N ALA A 161 6.10 10.01 13.67
CA ALA A 161 6.81 10.28 14.92
C ALA A 161 6.33 11.60 15.51
N LYS A 162 6.26 11.68 16.82
CA LYS A 162 5.94 12.89 17.57
C LYS A 162 7.22 13.46 18.18
N ALA A 163 7.25 14.78 18.31
CA ALA A 163 8.30 15.43 19.06
C ALA A 163 7.72 16.67 19.78
N LYS A 164 8.39 17.09 20.82
CA LYS A 164 8.05 18.27 21.61
C LYS A 164 9.32 19.05 21.93
N ILE A 165 9.24 20.37 21.82
CA ILE A 165 10.26 21.30 22.30
C ILE A 165 9.64 22.10 23.42
N THR A 166 10.28 22.08 24.57
CA THR A 166 9.91 22.83 25.78
C THR A 166 11.11 23.60 26.31
N PRO A 167 10.95 24.48 27.30
CA PRO A 167 12.09 25.13 27.95
C PRO A 167 13.12 24.15 28.54
N GLU A 168 12.69 22.93 28.91
CA GLU A 168 13.53 21.87 29.50
C GLU A 168 14.32 21.10 28.46
N GLY A 169 13.93 21.14 27.17
CA GLY A 169 14.67 20.47 26.12
C GLY A 169 13.82 19.98 24.95
N ILE A 170 14.42 19.10 24.15
CA ILE A 170 13.84 18.48 22.97
C ILE A 170 13.54 17.02 23.30
N PHE A 171 12.30 16.63 23.11
CA PHE A 171 11.80 15.27 23.35
C PHE A 171 11.30 14.68 22.04
N ILE A 172 11.74 13.47 21.73
CA ILE A 172 11.32 12.73 20.53
C ILE A 172 10.66 11.43 20.99
N GLU A 173 9.55 11.07 20.35
CA GLU A 173 8.83 9.82 20.61
C GLU A 173 9.78 8.62 20.43
N GLU A 174 9.84 7.78 21.43
CA GLU A 174 10.61 6.54 21.35
C GLU A 174 9.81 5.52 20.54
N LEU A 175 10.39 5.08 19.43
CA LEU A 175 9.80 4.08 18.56
C LEU A 175 10.26 2.68 18.96
N GLU A 176 9.45 1.67 18.67
CA GLU A 176 9.81 0.28 18.92
C GLU A 176 10.91 -0.16 17.94
N TYR A 177 12.06 -0.57 18.48
CA TYR A 177 13.21 -1.05 17.72
C TYR A 177 13.27 -2.56 17.55
N ASP A 178 12.54 -3.32 18.38
CA ASP A 178 12.44 -4.76 18.27
C ASP A 178 10.98 -5.23 18.14
N PRO A 179 10.33 -4.98 17.01
CA PRO A 179 8.96 -5.43 16.78
C PRO A 179 8.85 -6.96 16.76
N GLY A 180 9.95 -7.67 16.52
CA GLY A 180 10.01 -9.13 16.51
C GLY A 180 9.58 -9.78 17.83
N LYS A 181 9.72 -9.08 18.95
CA LYS A 181 9.29 -9.58 20.27
C LYS A 181 7.79 -9.82 20.38
N TYR A 182 6.98 -9.15 19.55
CA TYR A 182 5.53 -9.32 19.52
C TYR A 182 5.05 -10.46 18.61
N ILE A 183 5.96 -11.08 17.86
CA ILE A 183 5.61 -12.25 17.04
C ILE A 183 5.39 -13.45 17.96
N PRO A 184 4.21 -14.11 17.92
CA PRO A 184 3.97 -15.34 18.68
C PRO A 184 5.03 -16.40 18.40
N ALA A 185 5.41 -17.16 19.43
CA ALA A 185 6.47 -18.17 19.31
C ALA A 185 6.21 -19.19 18.19
N GLU A 186 4.95 -19.58 18.04
CA GLU A 186 4.50 -20.55 17.02
C GLU A 186 4.76 -20.03 15.58
N LEU A 187 4.74 -18.70 15.38
CA LEU A 187 5.02 -18.09 14.08
C LEU A 187 6.51 -17.87 13.82
N ARG A 188 7.34 -17.80 14.89
CA ARG A 188 8.79 -17.68 14.74
C ARG A 188 9.44 -18.97 14.24
N GLU A 189 8.86 -20.11 14.57
CA GLU A 189 9.39 -21.43 14.22
C GLU A 189 8.92 -21.95 12.86
N THR A 190 7.95 -21.29 12.22
CA THR A 190 7.46 -21.68 10.89
C THR A 190 8.48 -21.31 9.79
N LYS A 191 9.57 -22.06 9.75
CA LYS A 191 10.47 -22.12 8.59
C LYS A 191 9.85 -23.05 7.54
N SER A 192 8.76 -22.64 6.92
CA SER A 192 8.31 -23.26 5.70
C SER A 192 9.26 -22.84 4.57
N ALA A 193 10.25 -23.66 4.31
CA ALA A 193 11.06 -23.51 3.12
C ALA A 193 10.14 -23.60 1.90
N GLY A 194 10.10 -22.55 1.07
CA GLY A 194 9.38 -22.58 -0.21
C GLY A 194 10.04 -23.61 -1.14
N VAL A 195 9.30 -24.02 -2.16
CA VAL A 195 9.86 -24.85 -3.25
C VAL A 195 10.93 -24.02 -3.96
N PRO A 196 12.19 -24.48 -4.03
CA PRO A 196 13.24 -23.73 -4.70
C PRO A 196 13.01 -23.73 -6.21
N ILE A 197 13.06 -22.54 -6.81
CA ILE A 197 12.97 -22.33 -8.26
C ILE A 197 14.23 -21.58 -8.71
N ASP A 198 14.96 -22.17 -9.59
CA ASP A 198 16.11 -21.54 -10.26
C ASP A 198 15.62 -20.80 -11.51
N LEU A 199 15.74 -19.48 -11.50
CA LEU A 199 15.30 -18.57 -12.57
C LEU A 199 16.34 -18.35 -13.66
N ASP A 200 17.56 -18.84 -13.50
CA ASP A 200 18.63 -18.72 -14.51
C ASP A 200 18.57 -19.84 -15.56
N ARG A 201 17.63 -20.78 -15.40
CA ARG A 201 17.28 -21.78 -16.43
C ARG A 201 16.53 -21.14 -17.59
N PRO A 202 16.51 -21.78 -18.79
CA PRO A 202 15.67 -21.32 -19.89
C PRO A 202 14.21 -21.12 -19.47
N MET A 203 13.58 -20.01 -19.89
CA MET A 203 12.23 -19.63 -19.48
C MET A 203 11.22 -20.79 -19.67
N ALA A 204 11.33 -21.55 -20.78
CA ALA A 204 10.44 -22.68 -21.04
C ALA A 204 10.52 -23.78 -19.96
N GLU A 205 11.70 -24.01 -19.39
CA GLU A 205 11.90 -24.98 -18.32
C GLU A 205 11.32 -24.46 -16.99
N VAL A 206 11.52 -23.17 -16.70
CA VAL A 206 10.96 -22.53 -15.50
C VAL A 206 9.43 -22.56 -15.55
N LEU A 207 8.82 -22.23 -16.69
CA LEU A 207 7.38 -22.31 -16.88
C LEU A 207 6.86 -23.76 -16.70
N ALA A 208 7.52 -24.74 -17.29
CA ALA A 208 7.20 -26.16 -17.14
C ALA A 208 7.32 -26.62 -15.67
N GLU A 209 8.28 -26.10 -14.92
CA GLU A 209 8.43 -26.38 -13.50
C GLU A 209 7.26 -25.78 -12.69
N LEU A 210 6.91 -24.53 -12.95
CA LEU A 210 5.81 -23.86 -12.23
C LEU A 210 4.46 -24.52 -12.44
N THR A 211 4.20 -25.13 -13.60
CA THR A 211 2.95 -25.86 -13.86
C THR A 211 2.71 -27.07 -12.95
N LYS A 212 3.75 -27.58 -12.29
CA LYS A 212 3.64 -28.75 -11.39
C LYS A 212 3.01 -28.40 -10.04
N TYR A 213 2.96 -27.11 -9.69
CA TYR A 213 2.55 -26.69 -8.35
C TYR A 213 1.15 -26.07 -8.37
N PRO A 214 0.31 -26.40 -7.37
CA PRO A 214 -1.00 -25.77 -7.22
C PRO A 214 -0.87 -24.27 -6.86
N VAL A 215 -1.91 -23.53 -7.17
CA VAL A 215 -2.02 -22.11 -6.77
C VAL A 215 -1.82 -21.96 -5.26
N LYS A 216 -1.15 -20.89 -4.83
CA LYS A 216 -0.74 -20.59 -3.44
C LYS A 216 0.44 -21.42 -2.92
N THR A 217 1.12 -22.19 -3.74
CA THR A 217 2.38 -22.82 -3.34
C THR A 217 3.40 -21.73 -3.00
N ARG A 218 4.08 -21.87 -1.87
CA ARG A 218 5.18 -21.00 -1.48
C ARG A 218 6.43 -21.39 -2.28
N LEU A 219 6.99 -20.42 -2.99
CA LEU A 219 8.19 -20.60 -3.82
C LEU A 219 9.37 -19.81 -3.21
N SER A 220 10.57 -20.34 -3.36
CA SER A 220 11.83 -19.67 -3.07
C SER A 220 12.55 -19.43 -4.40
N LEU A 221 12.50 -18.20 -4.89
CA LEU A 221 13.03 -17.83 -6.20
C LEU A 221 14.51 -17.43 -6.07
N ASN A 222 15.37 -17.99 -6.90
CA ASN A 222 16.78 -17.62 -7.00
C ASN A 222 17.15 -17.41 -8.45
N GLY A 223 17.98 -16.41 -8.73
CA GLY A 223 18.46 -16.09 -10.09
C GLY A 223 18.15 -14.68 -10.51
N THR A 224 18.32 -14.42 -11.78
CA THR A 224 18.19 -13.10 -12.41
C THR A 224 16.73 -12.74 -12.65
N ILE A 225 16.36 -11.51 -12.30
CA ILE A 225 15.05 -10.92 -12.59
C ILE A 225 15.23 -9.55 -13.24
N ILE A 226 14.33 -9.19 -14.12
CA ILE A 226 14.24 -7.84 -14.68
C ILE A 226 13.34 -7.01 -13.77
N VAL A 227 13.80 -5.81 -13.44
CA VAL A 227 13.02 -4.84 -12.65
C VAL A 227 12.45 -3.79 -13.57
N GLY A 228 11.14 -3.64 -13.57
CA GLY A 228 10.44 -2.64 -14.38
C GLY A 228 9.00 -2.44 -13.93
N ARG A 229 8.54 -1.19 -13.96
CA ARG A 229 7.16 -0.86 -13.62
C ARG A 229 6.55 0.11 -14.65
N ASP A 230 5.75 1.08 -14.23
CA ASP A 230 4.86 1.87 -15.11
C ASP A 230 5.55 2.43 -16.37
N ILE A 231 6.67 3.15 -16.22
CA ILE A 231 7.33 3.79 -17.37
C ILE A 231 8.06 2.78 -18.23
N ALA A 232 8.71 1.77 -17.63
CA ALA A 232 9.33 0.68 -18.38
C ALA A 232 8.30 -0.06 -19.23
N HIS A 233 7.11 -0.38 -18.67
CA HIS A 233 6.04 -1.01 -19.45
C HIS A 233 5.52 -0.11 -20.58
N ALA A 234 5.39 1.20 -20.34
CA ALA A 234 5.00 2.14 -21.39
C ALA A 234 6.02 2.17 -22.52
N LYS A 235 7.33 2.24 -22.21
CA LYS A 235 8.41 2.20 -23.23
C LYS A 235 8.43 0.88 -24.01
N LEU A 236 8.27 -0.25 -23.35
CA LEU A 236 8.18 -1.55 -24.01
C LEU A 236 6.97 -1.61 -24.97
N LYS A 237 5.84 -1.03 -24.56
CA LYS A 237 4.68 -0.91 -25.45
C LYS A 237 4.94 -0.01 -26.65
N GLU A 238 5.61 1.13 -26.46
CA GLU A 238 6.01 2.02 -27.56
C GLU A 238 6.90 1.31 -28.59
N LEU A 239 7.80 0.40 -28.17
CA LEU A 239 8.58 -0.42 -29.09
C LEU A 239 7.69 -1.30 -29.97
N LEU A 240 6.72 -1.99 -29.35
CA LEU A 240 5.77 -2.83 -30.08
C LEU A 240 4.87 -2.02 -31.01
N ASP A 241 4.37 -0.86 -30.57
CA ASP A 241 3.58 0.06 -31.39
C ASP A 241 4.39 0.59 -32.61
N ALA A 242 5.70 0.70 -32.46
CA ALA A 242 6.62 1.06 -33.56
C ALA A 242 6.99 -0.13 -34.47
N GLY A 243 6.38 -1.30 -34.30
CA GLY A 243 6.66 -2.51 -35.08
C GLY A 243 7.97 -3.20 -34.73
N LYS A 244 8.57 -2.88 -33.59
CA LYS A 244 9.75 -3.56 -33.04
C LYS A 244 9.29 -4.65 -32.10
N ASP A 245 10.15 -5.67 -31.91
CA ASP A 245 9.85 -6.72 -30.92
C ASP A 245 10.32 -6.33 -29.51
N LEU A 246 9.86 -7.09 -28.50
CA LEU A 246 10.35 -6.94 -27.12
C LEU A 246 11.85 -7.28 -27.04
N PRO A 247 12.61 -6.57 -26.20
CA PRO A 247 14.01 -6.92 -25.93
C PRO A 247 14.12 -8.35 -25.39
N GLN A 248 15.23 -9.03 -25.74
CA GLN A 248 15.43 -10.43 -25.39
C GLN A 248 15.40 -10.69 -23.88
N TYR A 249 15.94 -9.76 -23.08
CA TYR A 249 15.94 -9.88 -21.62
C TYR A 249 14.52 -9.95 -21.02
N VAL A 250 13.51 -9.34 -21.67
CA VAL A 250 12.10 -9.41 -21.21
C VAL A 250 11.49 -10.78 -21.51
N LYS A 251 12.03 -11.50 -22.48
CA LYS A 251 11.62 -12.86 -22.84
C LYS A 251 12.32 -13.93 -21.99
N ASP A 252 13.58 -13.69 -21.65
CA ASP A 252 14.43 -14.66 -20.97
C ASP A 252 14.27 -14.66 -19.45
N HIS A 253 13.80 -13.56 -18.85
CA HIS A 253 13.76 -13.41 -17.40
C HIS A 253 12.37 -13.02 -16.88
N PRO A 254 12.02 -13.43 -15.64
CA PRO A 254 10.85 -12.91 -14.95
C PRO A 254 10.94 -11.39 -14.77
N ILE A 255 9.79 -10.72 -14.85
CA ILE A 255 9.70 -9.28 -14.58
C ILE A 255 9.14 -9.02 -13.18
N TYR A 256 9.90 -8.25 -12.39
CA TYR A 256 9.53 -7.81 -11.06
C TYR A 256 9.07 -6.36 -11.10
N TYR A 257 7.82 -6.14 -10.75
CA TYR A 257 7.23 -4.80 -10.73
C TYR A 257 7.72 -4.05 -9.49
N ALA A 258 8.82 -3.38 -9.63
CA ALA A 258 9.46 -2.62 -8.56
C ALA A 258 10.22 -1.41 -9.12
N GLY A 259 10.59 -0.49 -8.23
CA GLY A 259 11.46 0.63 -8.54
C GLY A 259 12.43 0.81 -7.37
N PRO A 260 13.71 0.45 -7.54
CA PRO A 260 14.70 0.55 -6.48
C PRO A 260 14.97 2.02 -6.12
N ALA A 261 15.08 2.31 -4.83
CA ALA A 261 15.56 3.59 -4.36
C ALA A 261 17.06 3.73 -4.67
N LYS A 262 17.58 4.97 -4.59
CA LYS A 262 19.02 5.21 -4.76
C LYS A 262 19.82 4.30 -3.82
N THR A 263 20.81 3.62 -4.37
CA THR A 263 21.67 2.71 -3.61
C THR A 263 22.54 3.49 -2.62
N PRO A 264 22.48 3.17 -1.31
CA PRO A 264 23.40 3.73 -0.33
C PRO A 264 24.81 3.16 -0.53
N GLU A 265 25.82 3.90 -0.07
CA GLU A 265 27.20 3.43 -0.11
C GLU A 265 27.38 2.12 0.68
N GLY A 266 28.08 1.16 0.10
CA GLY A 266 28.34 -0.16 0.72
C GLY A 266 27.19 -1.17 0.65
N TYR A 267 26.08 -0.84 -0.05
CA TYR A 267 24.96 -1.77 -0.25
C TYR A 267 24.84 -2.18 -1.73
N PRO A 268 24.34 -3.39 -2.02
CA PRO A 268 24.13 -3.84 -3.40
C PRO A 268 22.98 -3.11 -4.08
N SER A 269 22.01 -2.62 -3.31
CA SER A 269 20.81 -1.94 -3.81
C SER A 269 20.23 -0.99 -2.76
N GLY A 270 19.52 0.03 -3.20
CA GLY A 270 18.57 0.77 -2.35
C GLY A 270 17.34 -0.08 -2.03
N SER A 271 16.53 0.38 -1.09
CA SER A 271 15.26 -0.31 -0.75
C SER A 271 14.41 -0.48 -1.99
N PHE A 272 14.01 -1.71 -2.30
CA PHE A 272 13.00 -1.96 -3.30
C PHE A 272 12.14 -3.18 -2.99
N GLY A 273 10.84 -3.00 -3.17
CA GLY A 273 9.85 -4.03 -2.94
C GLY A 273 8.76 -3.96 -4.00
N PRO A 274 7.87 -4.94 -4.04
CA PRO A 274 6.89 -5.05 -5.10
C PRO A 274 5.94 -3.85 -5.10
N THR A 275 5.68 -3.31 -6.30
CA THR A 275 4.60 -2.35 -6.51
C THR A 275 3.28 -3.05 -6.81
N THR A 276 2.19 -2.29 -6.89
CA THR A 276 0.85 -2.82 -7.18
C THR A 276 0.77 -3.35 -8.60
N ALA A 277 0.48 -4.65 -8.71
CA ALA A 277 0.42 -5.37 -9.96
C ALA A 277 -0.64 -4.83 -10.95
N GLY A 278 -1.82 -4.46 -10.44
CA GLY A 278 -2.96 -4.05 -11.27
C GLY A 278 -2.71 -2.84 -12.16
N ARG A 279 -1.67 -2.04 -11.91
CA ARG A 279 -1.31 -0.92 -12.79
C ARG A 279 -0.77 -1.36 -14.14
N MET A 280 -0.20 -2.56 -14.21
CA MET A 280 0.37 -3.14 -15.42
C MET A 280 -0.55 -4.14 -16.13
N ASP A 281 -1.78 -4.34 -15.64
CA ASP A 281 -2.70 -5.35 -16.17
C ASP A 281 -2.99 -5.19 -17.66
N SER A 282 -3.08 -3.96 -18.15
CA SER A 282 -3.36 -3.66 -19.56
C SER A 282 -2.24 -4.05 -20.54
N TYR A 283 -1.03 -4.31 -20.04
CA TYR A 283 0.12 -4.70 -20.89
C TYR A 283 0.27 -6.21 -21.03
N VAL A 284 -0.32 -7.01 -20.14
CA VAL A 284 0.01 -8.42 -19.98
C VAL A 284 -0.32 -9.25 -21.22
N ASP A 285 -1.54 -9.13 -21.78
CA ASP A 285 -1.93 -9.90 -22.97
C ASP A 285 -1.00 -9.59 -24.16
N LEU A 286 -0.71 -8.30 -24.35
CA LEU A 286 0.18 -7.85 -25.43
C LEU A 286 1.59 -8.40 -25.27
N PHE A 287 2.19 -8.29 -24.06
CA PHE A 287 3.56 -8.73 -23.85
C PHE A 287 3.70 -10.25 -23.92
N GLN A 288 2.74 -10.98 -23.35
CA GLN A 288 2.75 -12.44 -23.41
C GLN A 288 2.53 -12.95 -24.84
N SER A 289 1.76 -12.26 -25.67
CA SER A 289 1.60 -12.61 -27.09
C SER A 289 2.91 -12.49 -27.88
N HIS A 290 3.89 -11.71 -27.40
CA HIS A 290 5.23 -11.58 -27.93
C HIS A 290 6.29 -12.41 -27.17
N GLY A 291 5.86 -13.30 -26.29
CA GLY A 291 6.74 -14.19 -25.51
C GLY A 291 7.47 -13.51 -24.35
N GLY A 292 7.13 -12.26 -24.02
CA GLY A 292 7.72 -11.54 -22.90
C GLY A 292 6.81 -11.51 -21.66
N SER A 293 7.36 -11.13 -20.51
CA SER A 293 6.60 -11.01 -19.25
C SER A 293 5.83 -12.28 -18.88
N MET A 294 6.40 -13.44 -19.21
CA MET A 294 5.76 -14.74 -18.96
C MET A 294 5.65 -15.05 -17.46
N ILE A 295 6.57 -14.55 -16.66
CA ILE A 295 6.52 -14.64 -15.20
C ILE A 295 6.56 -13.21 -14.65
N MET A 296 5.49 -12.83 -13.95
CA MET A 296 5.33 -11.52 -13.35
C MET A 296 5.39 -11.64 -11.83
N ILE A 297 6.21 -10.84 -11.17
CA ILE A 297 6.35 -10.83 -9.70
C ILE A 297 5.91 -9.45 -9.20
N ALA A 298 4.91 -9.38 -8.35
CA ALA A 298 4.40 -8.11 -7.81
C ALA A 298 3.50 -8.35 -6.59
N LYS A 299 2.87 -7.30 -6.08
CA LYS A 299 1.89 -7.42 -4.99
C LYS A 299 0.47 -7.08 -5.44
N GLY A 300 -0.51 -7.64 -4.73
CA GLY A 300 -1.92 -7.34 -4.90
C GLY A 300 -2.61 -8.22 -5.95
N ASN A 301 -3.93 -8.09 -6.00
CA ASN A 301 -4.76 -8.84 -6.92
C ASN A 301 -4.62 -8.30 -8.36
N ARG A 302 -4.91 -9.16 -9.32
CA ARG A 302 -4.93 -8.85 -10.75
C ARG A 302 -6.37 -8.83 -11.29
N ALA A 303 -6.59 -8.10 -12.38
CA ALA A 303 -7.84 -8.14 -13.12
C ALA A 303 -8.02 -9.48 -13.86
N GLN A 304 -9.26 -9.81 -14.23
CA GLN A 304 -9.59 -11.05 -14.94
C GLN A 304 -8.79 -11.21 -16.25
N CYS A 305 -8.56 -10.11 -16.99
CA CYS A 305 -7.79 -10.13 -18.23
C CYS A 305 -6.38 -10.73 -18.07
N VAL A 306 -5.76 -10.59 -16.88
CA VAL A 306 -4.45 -11.20 -16.61
C VAL A 306 -4.57 -12.71 -16.43
N THR A 307 -5.63 -13.18 -15.76
CA THR A 307 -5.92 -14.62 -15.65
C THR A 307 -6.11 -15.22 -17.03
N ASP A 308 -6.89 -14.54 -17.87
CA ASP A 308 -7.19 -14.99 -19.24
C ASP A 308 -5.91 -15.03 -20.10
N ALA A 309 -5.07 -13.99 -20.01
CA ALA A 309 -3.78 -13.95 -20.72
C ALA A 309 -2.85 -15.09 -20.26
N CYS A 310 -2.69 -15.26 -18.94
CA CYS A 310 -1.88 -16.37 -18.39
C CYS A 310 -2.38 -17.73 -18.84
N GLN A 311 -3.69 -17.94 -18.88
CA GLN A 311 -4.28 -19.19 -19.39
C GLN A 311 -3.99 -19.38 -20.88
N LYS A 312 -4.10 -18.33 -21.67
CA LYS A 312 -3.92 -18.35 -23.13
C LYS A 312 -2.47 -18.60 -23.53
N PHE A 313 -1.52 -17.97 -22.84
CA PHE A 313 -0.10 -17.97 -23.22
C PHE A 313 0.79 -18.84 -22.31
N GLY A 314 0.25 -19.40 -21.23
CA GLY A 314 1.02 -20.20 -20.27
C GLY A 314 1.86 -19.40 -19.29
N GLY A 315 1.52 -18.14 -19.05
CA GLY A 315 2.22 -17.27 -18.11
C GLY A 315 1.81 -17.47 -16.66
N PHE A 316 2.58 -16.87 -15.74
CA PHE A 316 2.35 -16.94 -14.30
C PHE A 316 2.43 -15.59 -13.63
N TYR A 317 1.55 -15.37 -12.65
CA TYR A 317 1.66 -14.29 -11.69
C TYR A 317 2.08 -14.84 -10.33
N LEU A 318 3.21 -14.35 -9.83
CA LEU A 318 3.76 -14.72 -8.53
C LEU A 318 3.59 -13.55 -7.57
N GLY A 319 2.90 -13.81 -6.46
CA GLY A 319 2.65 -12.79 -5.45
C GLY A 319 3.85 -12.61 -4.53
N SER A 320 4.35 -11.38 -4.41
CA SER A 320 5.37 -10.97 -3.45
C SER A 320 4.77 -10.02 -2.42
N ILE A 321 5.24 -10.10 -1.17
CA ILE A 321 4.69 -9.31 -0.06
C ILE A 321 5.26 -7.90 -0.09
N GLY A 322 4.40 -6.88 -0.02
CA GLY A 322 4.78 -5.48 0.14
C GLY A 322 5.11 -5.15 1.61
N GLY A 323 5.86 -4.06 1.81
CA GLY A 323 6.25 -3.58 3.14
C GLY A 323 7.67 -3.97 3.57
N VAL A 324 8.24 -5.01 2.97
CA VAL A 324 9.56 -5.57 3.31
C VAL A 324 10.69 -5.08 2.40
N ALA A 325 10.54 -3.90 1.78
CA ALA A 325 11.46 -3.39 0.75
C ALA A 325 12.92 -3.27 1.22
N ALA A 326 13.14 -2.88 2.46
CA ALA A 326 14.49 -2.76 3.03
C ALA A 326 15.12 -4.14 3.29
N ASP A 327 14.33 -5.08 3.81
CA ASP A 327 14.78 -6.46 4.07
C ASP A 327 15.12 -7.19 2.77
N LEU A 328 14.29 -7.04 1.73
CA LEU A 328 14.56 -7.62 0.42
C LEU A 328 15.87 -7.09 -0.16
N ALA A 329 16.08 -5.76 -0.13
CA ALA A 329 17.30 -5.16 -0.62
C ALA A 329 18.55 -5.63 0.13
N LYS A 330 18.46 -5.76 1.45
CA LYS A 330 19.59 -6.13 2.32
C LYS A 330 19.92 -7.63 2.26
N ASN A 331 18.90 -8.49 2.22
CA ASN A 331 19.05 -9.92 2.47
C ASN A 331 18.85 -10.79 1.24
N CYS A 332 18.27 -10.25 0.15
CA CYS A 332 17.93 -11.03 -1.03
C CYS A 332 18.64 -10.56 -2.31
N ILE A 333 19.09 -9.31 -2.36
CA ILE A 333 19.72 -8.75 -3.56
C ILE A 333 21.24 -8.80 -3.42
N THR A 334 21.88 -9.44 -4.37
CA THR A 334 23.36 -9.55 -4.42
C THR A 334 24.01 -8.49 -5.29
N SER A 335 23.36 -8.13 -6.39
CA SER A 335 23.81 -7.10 -7.32
C SER A 335 22.63 -6.51 -8.09
N ILE A 336 22.82 -5.31 -8.61
CA ILE A 336 21.88 -4.63 -9.50
C ILE A 336 22.65 -3.94 -10.61
N GLU A 337 22.17 -4.07 -11.82
CA GLU A 337 22.70 -3.41 -13.00
C GLU A 337 21.60 -2.67 -13.74
N CYS A 338 21.85 -1.43 -14.13
CA CYS A 338 20.93 -0.66 -14.96
C CYS A 338 21.21 -0.96 -16.42
N ILE A 339 20.31 -1.68 -17.08
CA ILE A 339 20.46 -2.11 -18.48
C ILE A 339 19.87 -1.12 -19.49
N GLU A 340 18.85 -0.37 -19.10
CA GLU A 340 18.18 0.63 -19.94
C GLU A 340 17.68 1.84 -19.11
N SER A 341 17.56 2.99 -19.79
CA SER A 341 16.88 4.19 -19.26
C SER A 341 17.40 4.68 -17.89
N PRO A 342 18.70 4.88 -17.69
CA PRO A 342 19.27 5.31 -16.43
C PRO A 342 18.70 6.67 -15.94
N GLU A 343 18.19 7.48 -16.85
CA GLU A 343 17.59 8.78 -16.56
C GLU A 343 16.27 8.66 -15.77
N LEU A 344 15.61 7.53 -15.81
CA LEU A 344 14.31 7.31 -15.13
C LEU A 344 14.48 6.91 -13.65
N GLY A 345 15.64 6.38 -13.27
CA GLY A 345 15.88 5.93 -11.91
C GLY A 345 14.80 4.96 -11.43
N MET A 346 14.26 5.21 -10.23
CA MET A 346 13.24 4.33 -9.64
C MET A 346 11.87 4.36 -10.34
N GLU A 347 11.67 5.20 -11.34
CA GLU A 347 10.42 5.29 -12.09
C GLU A 347 10.35 4.32 -13.29
N ALA A 348 11.45 3.72 -13.65
CA ALA A 348 11.54 2.72 -14.74
C ALA A 348 10.74 1.45 -14.47
#